data_ce0f275d90695bb5face96a5f8838b74
#
_entry.id   ce0f275d90695bb5face96a5f8838b74
#
_cell.length_a   1.000
_cell.length_b   1.000
_cell.length_c   1.000
_cell.angle_alpha   90.00
_cell.angle_beta   90.00
_cell.angle_gamma   90.00
#
_symmetry.space_group_name_H-M   'P 1'
#
loop_
_entity.id
_entity.type
_entity.pdbx_description
1 polymer ?
#
loop_
_entity_poly.entity_id
_entity_poly.type
_entity_poly.pdbx_seq_one_letter_code
_entity_poly.pdbx_strand_id
1 'polypeptide(L)'
;QTVVQGFAKVFTGWSFGGNDTSFSAGFNPPKENWTLEMANWPSHHSIGPKQLLNGIALPAGQTAQKDLDDALDNIANHPNVGPFMVKRLIQFLVTSNPSPAYMTRVVAVWNNNGSGVRGDLRTVVRAILLDDEARNPSAASVSYGKLREPMVRFVHFVNAMGGKSKNG
;
A
#
# COMPACT_ATOMS: atom_id res chain seq x y z
N GLN A 1 9.95 -18.45 7.21
CA GLN A 1 10.56 -17.75 8.36
C GLN A 1 11.75 -16.88 7.90
N THR A 2 12.66 -17.37 7.07
CA THR A 2 13.85 -16.64 6.57
C THR A 2 13.51 -15.37 5.80
N VAL A 3 12.45 -15.38 4.97
CA VAL A 3 12.00 -14.19 4.22
C VAL A 3 11.50 -13.09 5.15
N VAL A 4 10.70 -13.43 6.18
CA VAL A 4 10.23 -12.45 7.16
C VAL A 4 11.41 -11.81 7.91
N GLN A 5 12.40 -12.64 8.30
CA GLN A 5 13.63 -12.15 8.92
C GLN A 5 14.46 -11.27 7.94
N GLY A 6 14.46 -11.62 6.66
CA GLY A 6 15.11 -10.83 5.62
C GLY A 6 14.52 -9.41 5.54
N PHE A 7 13.20 -9.30 5.42
CA PHE A 7 12.53 -7.98 5.43
C PHE A 7 12.72 -7.24 6.76
N ALA A 8 12.66 -7.92 7.90
CA ALA A 8 12.93 -7.28 9.19
C ALA A 8 14.33 -6.65 9.23
N LYS A 9 15.35 -7.31 8.67
CA LYS A 9 16.71 -6.78 8.57
C LYS A 9 16.80 -5.58 7.61
N VAL A 10 16.05 -5.58 6.50
CA VAL A 10 15.99 -4.44 5.56
C VAL A 10 15.56 -3.16 6.27
N PHE A 11 14.56 -3.24 7.13
CA PHE A 11 13.99 -2.08 7.81
C PHE A 11 14.72 -1.68 9.10
N THR A 12 15.87 -2.28 9.42
CA THR A 12 16.68 -1.87 10.57
C THR A 12 17.39 -0.53 10.32
N GLY A 13 17.61 0.21 11.38
CA GLY A 13 18.38 1.47 11.35
C GLY A 13 17.58 2.69 10.88
N TRP A 14 16.25 2.61 10.71
CA TRP A 14 15.41 3.75 10.36
C TRP A 14 14.71 4.33 11.59
N SER A 15 14.79 5.65 11.77
CA SER A 15 14.11 6.37 12.86
C SER A 15 13.75 7.79 12.46
N PHE A 16 13.27 8.61 13.41
CA PHE A 16 12.82 9.98 13.15
C PHE A 16 13.90 10.85 12.50
N GLY A 17 13.50 11.65 11.51
CA GLY A 17 14.36 12.61 10.85
C GLY A 17 14.70 13.84 11.70
N GLY A 18 15.69 14.60 11.23
CA GLY A 18 16.14 15.83 11.90
C GLY A 18 17.04 15.61 13.11
N ASN A 19 17.51 14.38 13.35
CA ASN A 19 18.44 14.03 14.41
C ASN A 19 19.84 13.73 13.84
N ASP A 20 20.86 13.84 14.68
CA ASP A 20 22.20 13.40 14.33
C ASP A 20 22.22 11.86 14.22
N THR A 21 22.58 11.36 13.05
CA THR A 21 22.64 9.91 12.76
C THR A 21 24.04 9.32 12.96
N SER A 22 24.98 10.09 13.52
CA SER A 22 26.33 9.61 13.81
C SER A 22 26.32 8.50 14.87
N PHE A 23 27.35 7.68 14.86
CA PHE A 23 27.50 6.59 15.83
C PHE A 23 27.43 7.07 17.30
N SER A 24 27.94 8.30 17.58
CA SER A 24 27.96 8.88 18.91
C SER A 24 26.61 9.37 19.42
N ALA A 25 25.65 9.65 18.53
CA ALA A 25 24.34 10.21 18.92
C ALA A 25 23.37 9.16 19.48
N GLY A 26 23.64 7.87 19.30
CA GLY A 26 22.75 6.78 19.67
C GLY A 26 21.51 6.66 18.76
N PHE A 27 20.83 5.52 18.85
CA PHE A 27 19.67 5.22 17.98
C PHE A 27 18.36 5.87 18.43
N ASN A 28 18.26 6.23 19.72
CA ASN A 28 17.06 6.89 20.24
C ASN A 28 17.22 8.40 20.09
N PRO A 29 16.55 9.02 19.12
CA PRO A 29 16.60 10.47 18.96
C PRO A 29 15.99 11.15 20.21
N PRO A 30 16.55 12.26 20.67
CA PRO A 30 16.07 12.98 21.84
C PRO A 30 14.68 13.62 21.62
N LYS A 31 14.25 13.76 20.37
CA LYS A 31 12.95 14.31 19.99
C LYS A 31 12.35 13.55 18.82
N GLU A 32 11.08 13.16 18.98
CA GLU A 32 10.26 12.67 17.88
C GLU A 32 9.96 13.82 16.91
N ASN A 33 10.05 13.53 15.62
CA ASN A 33 9.72 14.47 14.56
C ASN A 33 8.81 13.79 13.54
N TRP A 34 7.57 14.20 13.49
CA TRP A 34 6.53 13.63 12.62
C TRP A 34 6.38 14.39 11.29
N THR A 35 7.15 15.46 11.08
CA THR A 35 7.06 16.32 9.89
C THR A 35 8.20 16.11 8.91
N LEU A 36 9.29 15.48 9.33
CA LEU A 36 10.44 15.16 8.48
C LEU A 36 10.43 13.69 8.08
N GLU A 37 11.02 13.41 6.94
CA GLU A 37 11.26 12.04 6.48
C GLU A 37 12.13 11.27 7.48
N MET A 38 11.93 9.96 7.55
CA MET A 38 12.77 9.08 8.38
C MET A 38 14.23 9.18 7.94
N ALA A 39 15.13 9.17 8.91
CA ALA A 39 16.56 9.15 8.69
C ALA A 39 17.14 7.76 8.96
N ASN A 40 18.18 7.42 8.24
CA ASN A 40 18.92 6.18 8.43
C ASN A 40 20.08 6.36 9.40
N TRP A 41 20.22 5.43 10.35
CA TRP A 41 21.39 5.26 11.24
C TRP A 41 22.24 4.09 10.73
N PRO A 42 23.31 4.34 9.96
CA PRO A 42 24.10 3.28 9.33
C PRO A 42 24.68 2.26 10.32
N SER A 43 25.07 2.71 11.52
CA SER A 43 25.61 1.85 12.59
C SER A 43 24.58 0.88 13.18
N HIS A 44 23.30 1.11 12.96
CA HIS A 44 22.20 0.27 13.45
C HIS A 44 21.51 -0.51 12.34
N HIS A 45 21.99 -0.37 11.10
CA HIS A 45 21.49 -1.17 9.98
C HIS A 45 22.14 -2.54 9.92
N SER A 46 21.36 -3.57 9.67
CA SER A 46 21.85 -4.94 9.51
C SER A 46 22.60 -5.10 8.18
N ILE A 47 23.89 -5.26 8.22
CA ILE A 47 24.76 -5.43 7.05
C ILE A 47 24.85 -6.88 6.52
N GLY A 48 24.24 -7.86 7.20
CA GLY A 48 24.26 -9.25 6.75
C GLY A 48 23.38 -9.51 5.51
N PRO A 49 23.52 -10.66 4.86
CA PRO A 49 22.69 -11.01 3.71
C PRO A 49 21.23 -11.15 4.11
N LYS A 50 20.31 -10.86 3.17
CA LYS A 50 18.87 -10.83 3.42
C LYS A 50 18.13 -11.61 2.34
N GLN A 51 17.32 -12.59 2.74
CA GLN A 51 16.47 -13.36 1.85
C GLN A 51 15.12 -12.65 1.70
N LEU A 52 14.74 -12.33 0.45
CA LEU A 52 13.45 -11.72 0.12
C LEU A 52 12.50 -12.70 -0.59
N LEU A 53 11.38 -12.19 -1.09
CA LEU A 53 10.39 -12.97 -1.84
C LEU A 53 10.98 -13.52 -3.16
N ASN A 54 10.36 -14.57 -3.68
CA ASN A 54 10.73 -15.19 -4.95
C ASN A 54 12.18 -15.69 -5.05
N GLY A 55 12.79 -16.05 -3.91
CA GLY A 55 14.17 -16.53 -3.88
C GLY A 55 15.24 -15.46 -4.07
N ILE A 56 14.86 -14.18 -4.11
CA ILE A 56 15.83 -13.08 -4.23
C ILE A 56 16.61 -12.92 -2.91
N ALA A 57 17.93 -12.85 -3.03
CA ALA A 57 18.83 -12.61 -1.91
C ALA A 57 19.59 -11.30 -2.12
N LEU A 58 19.55 -10.41 -1.13
CA LEU A 58 20.39 -9.23 -1.12
C LEU A 58 21.76 -9.59 -0.54
N PRO A 59 22.86 -9.10 -1.15
CA PRO A 59 24.21 -9.36 -0.64
C PRO A 59 24.45 -8.64 0.70
N ALA A 60 25.45 -9.11 1.42
CA ALA A 60 25.94 -8.40 2.62
C ALA A 60 26.61 -7.08 2.25
N GLY A 61 26.60 -6.12 3.18
CA GLY A 61 27.31 -4.85 3.06
C GLY A 61 26.57 -3.76 2.28
N GLN A 62 25.31 -3.97 1.90
CA GLN A 62 24.50 -2.91 1.31
C GLN A 62 24.14 -1.84 2.34
N THR A 63 23.95 -0.61 1.84
CA THR A 63 23.41 0.49 2.64
C THR A 63 21.92 0.28 2.92
N ALA A 64 21.40 0.87 4.00
CA ALA A 64 19.97 0.77 4.33
C ALA A 64 19.07 1.34 3.22
N GLN A 65 19.49 2.40 2.52
CA GLN A 65 18.74 2.94 1.40
C GLN A 65 18.67 1.92 0.24
N LYS A 66 19.80 1.33 -0.11
CA LYS A 66 19.83 0.33 -1.19
C LYS A 66 18.99 -0.91 -0.87
N ASP A 67 19.08 -1.39 0.37
CA ASP A 67 18.25 -2.51 0.84
C ASP A 67 16.76 -2.17 0.79
N LEU A 68 16.39 -0.94 1.19
CA LEU A 68 15.00 -0.47 1.14
C LEU A 68 14.48 -0.43 -0.30
N ASP A 69 15.25 0.17 -1.22
CA ASP A 69 14.87 0.28 -2.63
C ASP A 69 14.69 -1.12 -3.25
N ASP A 70 15.65 -2.02 -3.05
CA ASP A 70 15.59 -3.39 -3.56
C ASP A 70 14.41 -4.18 -2.95
N ALA A 71 14.10 -3.97 -1.67
CA ALA A 71 12.97 -4.63 -1.03
C ALA A 71 11.62 -4.09 -1.52
N LEU A 72 11.50 -2.80 -1.73
CA LEU A 72 10.30 -2.18 -2.31
C LEU A 72 10.08 -2.67 -3.74
N ASP A 73 11.13 -2.74 -4.56
CA ASP A 73 11.07 -3.30 -5.91
C ASP A 73 10.69 -4.77 -5.90
N ASN A 74 11.23 -5.56 -4.98
CA ASN A 74 10.89 -6.97 -4.81
C ASN A 74 9.40 -7.16 -4.48
N ILE A 75 8.83 -6.34 -3.58
CA ILE A 75 7.41 -6.35 -3.25
C ILE A 75 6.59 -5.88 -4.45
N ALA A 76 6.92 -4.74 -5.04
CA ALA A 76 6.15 -4.14 -6.14
C ALA A 76 6.04 -5.07 -7.35
N ASN A 77 7.10 -5.83 -7.64
CA ASN A 77 7.14 -6.78 -8.74
C ASN A 77 6.57 -8.16 -8.40
N HIS A 78 6.13 -8.39 -7.16
CA HIS A 78 5.55 -9.68 -6.79
C HIS A 78 4.22 -9.91 -7.53
N PRO A 79 3.97 -11.10 -8.13
CA PRO A 79 2.77 -11.36 -8.94
C PRO A 79 1.45 -11.12 -8.20
N ASN A 80 1.41 -11.36 -6.90
CA ASN A 80 0.20 -11.21 -6.10
C ASN A 80 -0.12 -9.77 -5.66
N VAL A 81 0.78 -8.81 -5.87
CA VAL A 81 0.53 -7.42 -5.46
C VAL A 81 -0.60 -6.79 -6.28
N GLY A 82 -0.62 -7.01 -7.60
CA GLY A 82 -1.72 -6.55 -8.45
C GLY A 82 -3.09 -7.04 -7.98
N PRO A 83 -3.33 -8.36 -7.90
CA PRO A 83 -4.59 -8.91 -7.38
C PRO A 83 -4.96 -8.41 -5.99
N PHE A 84 -4.00 -8.33 -5.08
CA PHE A 84 -4.24 -7.86 -3.72
C PHE A 84 -4.68 -6.39 -3.68
N MET A 85 -3.91 -5.49 -4.33
CA MET A 85 -4.19 -4.06 -4.35
C MET A 85 -5.49 -3.74 -5.08
N VAL A 86 -5.72 -4.34 -6.25
CA VAL A 86 -6.93 -4.17 -7.04
C VAL A 86 -8.17 -4.59 -6.25
N LYS A 87 -8.12 -5.75 -5.58
CA LYS A 87 -9.22 -6.20 -4.72
C LYS A 87 -9.55 -5.17 -3.63
N ARG A 88 -8.54 -4.67 -2.93
CA ARG A 88 -8.72 -3.66 -1.87
C ARG A 88 -9.26 -2.35 -2.41
N LEU A 89 -8.77 -1.89 -3.55
CA LEU A 89 -9.25 -0.67 -4.19
C LEU A 89 -10.71 -0.81 -4.64
N ILE A 90 -11.10 -1.92 -5.27
CA ILE A 90 -12.51 -2.15 -5.66
C ILE A 90 -13.39 -2.23 -4.41
N GLN A 91 -12.96 -2.95 -3.38
CA GLN A 91 -13.69 -3.06 -2.12
C GLN A 91 -13.86 -1.71 -1.42
N PHE A 92 -12.87 -0.83 -1.54
CA PHE A 92 -12.94 0.50 -0.96
C PHE A 92 -13.83 1.45 -1.78
N LEU A 93 -13.70 1.44 -3.11
CA LEU A 93 -14.33 2.43 -3.99
C LEU A 93 -15.72 2.03 -4.48
N VAL A 94 -16.01 0.74 -4.71
CA VAL A 94 -17.20 0.29 -5.44
C VAL A 94 -18.01 -0.74 -4.68
N THR A 95 -17.52 -1.99 -4.54
CA THR A 95 -18.31 -3.11 -3.99
C THR A 95 -17.48 -4.00 -3.09
N SER A 96 -18.13 -4.57 -2.06
CA SER A 96 -17.48 -5.51 -1.15
C SER A 96 -17.11 -6.84 -1.81
N ASN A 97 -17.86 -7.26 -2.82
CA ASN A 97 -17.74 -8.57 -3.46
C ASN A 97 -17.58 -8.41 -4.99
N PRO A 98 -16.38 -7.99 -5.49
CA PRO A 98 -16.14 -7.92 -6.92
C PRO A 98 -16.17 -9.31 -7.55
N SER A 99 -16.71 -9.43 -8.77
CA SER A 99 -16.66 -10.69 -9.51
C SER A 99 -15.22 -11.04 -9.93
N PRO A 100 -14.90 -12.33 -10.17
CA PRO A 100 -13.61 -12.72 -10.74
C PRO A 100 -13.31 -12.04 -12.08
N ALA A 101 -14.33 -11.84 -12.90
CA ALA A 101 -14.18 -11.18 -14.20
C ALA A 101 -13.78 -9.72 -14.06
N TYR A 102 -14.41 -8.97 -13.16
CA TYR A 102 -14.04 -7.59 -12.84
C TYR A 102 -12.61 -7.51 -12.31
N MET A 103 -12.26 -8.39 -11.36
CA MET A 103 -10.90 -8.49 -10.85
C MET A 103 -9.88 -8.70 -11.98
N THR A 104 -10.14 -9.64 -12.89
CA THR A 104 -9.23 -9.96 -14.00
C THR A 104 -9.01 -8.76 -14.92
N ARG A 105 -10.07 -8.03 -15.29
CA ARG A 105 -9.96 -6.84 -16.15
C ARG A 105 -9.08 -5.76 -15.51
N VAL A 106 -9.32 -5.46 -14.24
CA VAL A 106 -8.57 -4.40 -13.56
C VAL A 106 -7.13 -4.84 -13.23
N VAL A 107 -6.89 -6.11 -12.91
CA VAL A 107 -5.52 -6.65 -12.73
C VAL A 107 -4.72 -6.59 -14.03
N ALA A 108 -5.34 -6.78 -15.19
CA ALA A 108 -4.67 -6.59 -16.47
C ALA A 108 -4.19 -5.14 -16.63
N VAL A 109 -5.02 -4.16 -16.26
CA VAL A 109 -4.64 -2.74 -16.26
C VAL A 109 -3.54 -2.43 -15.24
N TRP A 110 -3.59 -3.06 -14.05
CA TRP A 110 -2.50 -2.95 -13.07
C TRP A 110 -1.17 -3.43 -13.65
N ASN A 111 -1.17 -4.55 -14.37
CA ASN A 111 0.04 -5.13 -14.94
C ASN A 111 0.59 -4.33 -16.13
N ASN A 112 -0.28 -3.64 -16.87
CA ASN A 112 0.09 -2.80 -17.99
C ASN A 112 -1.02 -1.74 -18.23
N ASN A 113 -0.69 -0.49 -18.05
CA ASN A 113 -1.61 0.65 -18.27
C ASN A 113 -1.89 0.98 -19.75
N GLY A 114 -1.41 0.16 -20.70
CA GLY A 114 -1.45 0.41 -22.14
C GLY A 114 -0.19 1.07 -22.69
N SER A 115 0.70 1.54 -21.82
CA SER A 115 2.01 2.15 -22.19
C SER A 115 3.19 1.39 -21.57
N GLY A 116 2.98 0.13 -21.12
CA GLY A 116 4.02 -0.69 -20.52
C GLY A 116 4.32 -0.41 -19.06
N VAL A 117 3.57 0.47 -18.38
CA VAL A 117 3.79 0.81 -16.99
C VAL A 117 2.91 -0.06 -16.09
N ARG A 118 3.54 -0.72 -15.12
CA ARG A 118 2.88 -1.49 -14.07
C ARG A 118 2.57 -0.60 -12.87
N GLY A 119 1.40 -0.80 -12.23
CA GLY A 119 1.06 -0.14 -10.98
C GLY A 119 0.67 1.34 -11.14
N ASP A 120 0.33 1.79 -12.34
CA ASP A 120 -0.22 3.13 -12.57
C ASP A 120 -1.59 3.27 -11.91
N LEU A 121 -1.59 3.78 -10.69
CA LEU A 121 -2.80 3.92 -9.87
C LEU A 121 -3.86 4.80 -10.52
N ARG A 122 -3.48 5.82 -11.28
CA ARG A 122 -4.45 6.69 -11.98
C ARG A 122 -5.25 5.89 -13.00
N THR A 123 -4.57 5.09 -13.82
CA THR A 123 -5.21 4.26 -14.83
C THR A 123 -6.01 3.13 -14.18
N VAL A 124 -5.50 2.54 -13.10
CA VAL A 124 -6.20 1.50 -12.33
C VAL A 124 -7.50 2.04 -11.71
N VAL A 125 -7.46 3.17 -11.02
CA VAL A 125 -8.66 3.79 -10.42
C VAL A 125 -9.68 4.15 -11.50
N ARG A 126 -9.23 4.68 -12.63
CA ARG A 126 -10.11 4.94 -13.78
C ARG A 126 -10.76 3.66 -14.30
N ALA A 127 -10.00 2.57 -14.46
CA ALA A 127 -10.55 1.28 -14.88
C ALA A 127 -11.57 0.74 -13.89
N ILE A 128 -11.31 0.87 -12.58
CA ILE A 128 -12.27 0.48 -11.54
C ILE A 128 -13.60 1.23 -11.68
N LEU A 129 -13.54 2.55 -11.78
CA LEU A 129 -14.76 3.38 -11.77
C LEU A 129 -15.55 3.34 -13.08
N LEU A 130 -14.90 3.04 -14.20
CA LEU A 130 -15.52 2.97 -15.53
C LEU A 130 -15.91 1.55 -15.97
N ASP A 131 -15.59 0.53 -15.19
CA ASP A 131 -15.97 -0.85 -15.49
C ASP A 131 -17.49 -1.00 -15.50
N ASP A 132 -18.01 -1.85 -16.40
CA ASP A 132 -19.44 -2.09 -16.53
C ASP A 132 -20.05 -2.62 -15.24
N GLU A 133 -19.34 -3.47 -14.50
CA GLU A 133 -19.83 -3.98 -13.22
C GLU A 133 -19.96 -2.88 -12.15
N ALA A 134 -19.11 -1.84 -12.21
CA ALA A 134 -19.22 -0.69 -11.33
C ALA A 134 -20.37 0.24 -11.68
N ARG A 135 -20.68 0.39 -12.98
CA ARG A 135 -21.64 1.36 -13.50
C ARG A 135 -23.04 0.80 -13.69
N ASN A 136 -23.17 -0.49 -13.93
CA ASN A 136 -24.42 -1.20 -14.20
C ASN A 136 -24.73 -2.24 -13.11
N PRO A 137 -25.18 -1.83 -11.92
CA PRO A 137 -25.44 -2.74 -10.81
C PRO A 137 -26.50 -3.79 -11.09
N SER A 138 -27.36 -3.62 -12.11
CA SER A 138 -28.34 -4.63 -12.54
C SER A 138 -27.71 -5.89 -13.15
N ALA A 139 -26.49 -5.83 -13.64
CA ALA A 139 -25.73 -6.99 -14.10
C ALA A 139 -24.96 -7.71 -12.97
N ALA A 140 -25.01 -7.16 -11.76
CA ALA A 140 -24.30 -7.65 -10.61
C ALA A 140 -25.12 -8.71 -9.85
N SER A 141 -24.41 -9.61 -9.14
CA SER A 141 -25.04 -10.63 -8.31
C SER A 141 -25.86 -10.01 -7.17
N VAL A 142 -26.73 -10.80 -6.54
CA VAL A 142 -27.50 -10.40 -5.35
C VAL A 142 -26.62 -9.95 -4.16
N SER A 143 -25.33 -10.27 -4.19
CA SER A 143 -24.34 -9.85 -3.20
C SER A 143 -23.59 -8.57 -3.59
N TYR A 144 -23.97 -7.90 -4.68
CA TYR A 144 -23.36 -6.64 -5.11
C TYR A 144 -23.73 -5.51 -4.15
N GLY A 145 -22.76 -4.65 -3.91
CA GLY A 145 -22.94 -3.45 -3.10
C GLY A 145 -21.88 -3.34 -2.00
N LYS A 146 -21.95 -2.24 -1.29
CA LYS A 146 -21.03 -1.94 -0.19
C LYS A 146 -21.80 -1.56 1.06
N LEU A 147 -21.71 -2.39 2.08
CA LEU A 147 -22.17 -2.02 3.41
C LEU A 147 -21.16 -1.01 4.00
N ARG A 148 -21.57 0.24 4.05
CA ARG A 148 -20.74 1.31 4.63
C ARG A 148 -20.69 1.18 6.15
N GLU A 149 -19.61 1.63 6.74
CA GLU A 149 -19.42 1.70 8.18
C GLU A 149 -20.56 2.50 8.85
N PRO A 150 -20.97 2.14 10.08
CA PRO A 150 -22.10 2.78 10.75
C PRO A 150 -22.00 4.30 10.82
N MET A 151 -20.82 4.84 11.11
CA MET A 151 -20.60 6.28 11.17
C MET A 151 -20.80 6.96 9.80
N VAL A 152 -20.24 6.37 8.74
CA VAL A 152 -20.41 6.90 7.36
C VAL A 152 -21.86 6.83 6.93
N ARG A 153 -22.57 5.76 7.27
CA ARG A 153 -24.02 5.63 7.00
C ARG A 153 -24.83 6.68 7.73
N PHE A 154 -24.53 6.89 9.01
CA PHE A 154 -25.21 7.91 9.82
C PHE A 154 -25.01 9.32 9.26
N VAL A 155 -23.76 9.68 8.95
CA VAL A 155 -23.44 11.00 8.36
C VAL A 155 -24.13 11.18 7.01
N HIS A 156 -24.17 10.16 6.15
CA HIS A 156 -24.89 10.21 4.87
C HIS A 156 -26.39 10.39 5.07
N PHE A 157 -26.97 9.67 6.03
CA PHE A 157 -28.40 9.81 6.37
C PHE A 157 -28.72 11.22 6.85
N VAL A 158 -27.94 11.74 7.81
CA VAL A 158 -28.13 13.11 8.34
C VAL A 158 -28.01 14.14 7.22
N ASN A 159 -26.98 14.04 6.36
CA ASN A 159 -26.82 14.95 5.23
C ASN A 159 -27.97 14.86 4.21
N ALA A 160 -28.45 13.66 3.89
CA ALA A 160 -29.57 13.44 2.97
C ALA A 160 -30.89 14.04 3.53
N MET A 161 -31.04 14.04 4.85
CA MET A 161 -32.20 14.66 5.54
C MET A 161 -32.02 16.16 5.80
N GLY A 162 -30.94 16.79 5.30
CA GLY A 162 -30.63 18.21 5.52
C GLY A 162 -30.27 18.55 6.95
N GLY A 163 -29.85 17.56 7.74
CA GLY A 163 -29.43 17.75 9.12
C GLY A 163 -28.21 18.65 9.23
N LYS A 164 -28.22 19.55 10.19
CA LYS A 164 -27.10 20.45 10.51
C LYS A 164 -26.71 20.27 11.97
N SER A 165 -25.40 20.40 12.24
CA SER A 165 -24.93 20.47 13.62
C SER A 165 -25.48 21.72 14.31
N LYS A 166 -25.85 21.59 15.59
CA LYS A 166 -26.30 22.75 16.42
C LYS A 166 -25.20 23.80 16.58
N ASN A 167 -23.95 23.41 16.38
CA ASN A 167 -22.78 24.30 16.60
C ASN A 167 -22.06 24.67 15.27
N GLY A 168 -22.71 24.52 14.13
CA GLY A 168 -22.16 24.87 12.80
C GLY A 168 -21.70 23.68 11.99
#